data_c5fcb7566a72cbfc81b98238cab0b1d2
#
_entry.id   c5fcb7566a72cbfc81b98238cab0b1d2
#
_cell.length_a   1.000
_cell.length_b   1.000
_cell.length_c   1.000
_cell.angle_alpha   90.00
_cell.angle_beta   90.00
_cell.angle_gamma   90.00
#
_symmetry.space_group_name_H-M   'P 1'
#
loop_
_entity.id
_entity.type
_entity.pdbx_description
1 polymer ?
#
loop_
_entity_poly.entity_id
_entity_poly.type
_entity_poly.pdbx_seq_one_letter_code
_entity_poly.pdbx_strand_id
1 'polypeptide(L)'
;MIATRLASFYGVIFFVIGIMLPFWPLWMQARGLTPEDIGIVMGVGMLMKVVANPFIAGYADRTGTRRGPLIFLSGIAALTFSCFWLAHSFWPILIATMGFFLFWSPILPLTESLAIHYSTTSALDYGRVRLWGSLTFIIAAVGGGWVLTGQNPDLIYWILLAITATAVISALMLPSRRLPASHGKHSLYPFLSVIKDRRFIFFIIATGLIQTSHIIYYAFGTIHWQKVGHSEMIIGWLWAEGVIAEVIVFICGSWLIKKVKPAGLIALAGLAGMIRWWGTGITDALPALLFLQILHGVTFGATHLGAIHFIAQRMNTSISATAQSIYAAAVSGIGFSIASLISGHLYVAHGSGAYFVMAAMAGSGGLIALQSGRRSS
;
A
#
# COMPACT_ATOMS: atom_id res chain seq x y z
N MET A 1 20.08 -12.85 15.59
CA MET A 1 20.77 -12.24 14.42
C MET A 1 19.92 -12.19 13.13
N ILE A 2 19.25 -13.27 12.67
CA ILE A 2 18.41 -13.23 11.46
C ILE A 2 17.20 -12.29 11.62
N ALA A 3 16.48 -12.41 12.74
CA ALA A 3 15.33 -11.56 13.07
C ALA A 3 15.69 -10.05 13.01
N THR A 4 16.82 -9.67 13.63
CA THR A 4 17.28 -8.27 13.61
C THR A 4 17.56 -7.76 12.20
N ARG A 5 18.22 -8.55 11.35
CA ARG A 5 18.53 -8.17 9.96
C ARG A 5 17.27 -7.99 9.12
N LEU A 6 16.29 -8.88 9.26
CA LEU A 6 14.99 -8.76 8.60
C LEU A 6 14.20 -7.58 9.14
N ALA A 7 14.14 -7.40 10.46
CA ALA A 7 13.46 -6.26 11.08
C ALA A 7 14.06 -4.92 10.64
N SER A 8 15.40 -4.81 10.58
CA SER A 8 16.06 -3.61 10.05
C SER A 8 15.69 -3.34 8.59
N PHE A 9 15.64 -4.37 7.75
CA PHE A 9 15.28 -4.20 6.35
C PHE A 9 13.82 -3.80 6.18
N TYR A 10 12.88 -4.43 6.93
CA TYR A 10 11.49 -3.96 7.01
C TYR A 10 11.42 -2.51 7.48
N GLY A 11 12.20 -2.18 8.50
CA GLY A 11 12.25 -0.82 9.02
C GLY A 11 12.64 0.19 7.95
N VAL A 12 13.67 -0.07 7.16
CA VAL A 12 14.10 0.82 6.08
C VAL A 12 13.03 0.93 4.98
N ILE A 13 12.44 -0.20 4.54
CA ILE A 13 11.38 -0.20 3.53
C ILE A 13 10.20 0.67 3.98
N PHE A 14 9.74 0.46 5.22
CA PHE A 14 8.58 1.17 5.74
C PHE A 14 8.88 2.60 6.13
N PHE A 15 10.13 2.95 6.42
CA PHE A 15 10.55 4.33 6.57
C PHE A 15 10.44 5.09 5.24
N VAL A 16 10.88 4.48 4.12
CA VAL A 16 10.67 5.06 2.77
C VAL A 16 9.19 5.28 2.52
N ILE A 17 8.34 4.28 2.80
CA ILE A 17 6.89 4.38 2.59
C ILE A 17 6.29 5.48 3.48
N GLY A 18 6.74 5.59 4.74
CA GLY A 18 6.25 6.56 5.72
C GLY A 18 6.61 8.03 5.42
N ILE A 19 7.65 8.27 4.60
CA ILE A 19 7.93 9.60 4.04
C ILE A 19 7.27 9.77 2.67
N MET A 20 7.40 8.78 1.80
CA MET A 20 6.94 8.87 0.41
C MET A 20 5.42 9.01 0.32
N LEU A 21 4.67 8.20 1.07
CA LEU A 21 3.22 8.19 0.94
C LEU A 21 2.59 9.52 1.40
N PRO A 22 2.96 10.10 2.57
CA PRO A 22 2.44 11.39 3.00
C PRO A 22 3.00 12.58 2.21
N PHE A 23 4.30 12.62 1.92
CA PHE A 23 4.95 13.88 1.56
C PHE A 23 5.43 13.96 0.11
N TRP A 24 5.54 12.84 -0.63
CA TRP A 24 5.98 12.87 -2.03
C TRP A 24 5.07 13.69 -2.96
N PRO A 25 3.72 13.70 -2.78
CA PRO A 25 2.85 14.59 -3.53
C PRO A 25 3.19 16.08 -3.37
N LEU A 26 3.65 16.53 -2.18
CA LEU A 26 4.09 17.90 -1.97
C LEU A 26 5.35 18.24 -2.79
N TRP A 27 6.30 17.31 -2.88
CA TRP A 27 7.48 17.49 -3.71
C TRP A 27 7.12 17.61 -5.19
N MET A 28 6.22 16.75 -5.68
CA MET A 28 5.73 16.82 -7.06
C MET A 28 5.03 18.16 -7.34
N GLN A 29 4.19 18.62 -6.42
CA GLN A 29 3.53 19.93 -6.52
C GLN A 29 4.55 21.07 -6.55
N ALA A 30 5.58 21.05 -5.69
CA ALA A 30 6.65 22.03 -5.67
C ALA A 30 7.50 22.05 -6.96
N ARG A 31 7.55 20.92 -7.69
CA ARG A 31 8.13 20.80 -9.04
C ARG A 31 7.19 21.30 -10.15
N GLY A 32 6.04 21.87 -9.81
CA GLY A 32 5.09 22.47 -10.74
C GLY A 32 4.14 21.48 -11.41
N LEU A 33 4.04 20.24 -10.92
CA LEU A 33 3.05 19.29 -11.43
C LEU A 33 1.64 19.72 -11.02
N THR A 34 0.72 19.65 -11.97
CA THR A 34 -0.71 19.85 -11.71
C THR A 34 -1.28 18.64 -10.94
N PRO A 35 -2.44 18.75 -10.31
CA PRO A 35 -3.06 17.59 -9.68
C PRO A 35 -3.33 16.44 -10.66
N GLU A 36 -3.67 16.73 -11.92
CA GLU A 36 -3.81 15.72 -12.97
C GLU A 36 -2.49 14.99 -13.22
N ASP A 37 -1.38 15.74 -13.32
CA ASP A 37 -0.05 15.18 -13.50
C ASP A 37 0.33 14.27 -12.32
N ILE A 38 0.06 14.71 -11.09
CA ILE A 38 0.31 13.91 -9.87
C ILE A 38 -0.52 12.62 -9.91
N GLY A 39 -1.79 12.70 -10.28
CA GLY A 39 -2.65 11.53 -10.45
C GLY A 39 -2.10 10.54 -11.48
N ILE A 40 -1.61 11.03 -12.63
CA ILE A 40 -1.01 10.19 -13.67
C ILE A 40 0.30 9.55 -13.17
N VAL A 41 1.20 10.32 -12.58
CA VAL A 41 2.49 9.84 -12.08
C VAL A 41 2.29 8.74 -11.03
N MET A 42 1.38 8.96 -10.07
CA MET A 42 1.06 7.96 -9.05
C MET A 42 0.41 6.70 -9.66
N GLY A 43 -0.54 6.87 -10.60
CA GLY A 43 -1.20 5.76 -11.29
C GLY A 43 -0.23 4.90 -12.07
N VAL A 44 0.69 5.51 -12.80
CA VAL A 44 1.75 4.80 -13.54
C VAL A 44 2.70 4.08 -12.57
N GLY A 45 3.08 4.70 -11.46
CA GLY A 45 3.86 4.05 -10.41
C GLY A 45 3.18 2.78 -9.86
N MET A 46 1.85 2.82 -9.65
CA MET A 46 1.09 1.63 -9.24
C MET A 46 1.02 0.56 -10.34
N LEU A 47 0.93 0.97 -11.62
CA LEU A 47 0.94 0.04 -12.75
C LEU A 47 2.27 -0.70 -12.86
N MET A 48 3.40 -0.05 -12.57
CA MET A 48 4.72 -0.71 -12.57
C MET A 48 4.78 -1.88 -11.59
N LYS A 49 4.06 -1.84 -10.47
CA LYS A 49 3.96 -2.97 -9.53
C LYS A 49 3.31 -4.20 -10.17
N VAL A 50 2.28 -4.01 -10.99
CA VAL A 50 1.58 -5.10 -11.68
C VAL A 50 2.50 -5.79 -12.67
N VAL A 51 3.37 -5.02 -13.32
CA VAL A 51 4.34 -5.55 -14.28
C VAL A 51 5.52 -6.20 -13.57
N ALA A 52 6.18 -5.48 -12.65
CA ALA A 52 7.45 -5.91 -12.06
C ALA A 52 7.33 -7.11 -11.12
N ASN A 53 6.30 -7.13 -10.26
CA ASN A 53 6.22 -8.12 -9.18
C ASN A 53 6.15 -9.57 -9.68
N PRO A 54 5.33 -9.94 -10.70
CA PRO A 54 5.27 -11.31 -11.20
C PRO A 54 6.60 -11.77 -11.83
N PHE A 55 7.28 -10.90 -12.58
CA PHE A 55 8.55 -11.24 -13.21
C PHE A 55 9.64 -11.52 -12.19
N ILE A 56 9.77 -10.65 -11.21
CA ILE A 56 10.81 -10.77 -10.17
C ILE A 56 10.49 -11.94 -9.22
N ALA A 57 9.23 -12.13 -8.84
CA ALA A 57 8.81 -13.29 -8.06
C ALA A 57 9.11 -14.58 -8.80
N GLY A 58 8.75 -14.69 -10.08
CA GLY A 58 9.05 -15.85 -10.91
C GLY A 58 10.54 -16.14 -11.06
N TYR A 59 11.37 -15.11 -11.22
CA TYR A 59 12.83 -15.26 -11.22
C TYR A 59 13.33 -15.80 -9.87
N ALA A 60 12.89 -15.20 -8.78
CA ALA A 60 13.30 -15.58 -7.44
C ALA A 60 12.86 -17.01 -7.08
N ASP A 61 11.69 -17.45 -7.53
CA ASP A 61 11.18 -18.80 -7.31
C ASP A 61 11.96 -19.85 -8.09
N ARG A 62 12.34 -19.55 -9.35
CA ARG A 62 13.15 -20.45 -10.17
C ARG A 62 14.58 -20.61 -9.64
N THR A 63 15.19 -19.53 -9.15
CA THR A 63 16.57 -19.55 -8.68
C THR A 63 16.73 -19.95 -7.22
N GLY A 64 15.64 -19.89 -6.45
CA GLY A 64 15.66 -20.09 -4.99
C GLY A 64 16.41 -19.00 -4.23
N THR A 65 16.81 -17.91 -4.91
CA THR A 65 17.57 -16.82 -4.29
C THR A 65 16.66 -15.61 -4.04
N ARG A 66 16.77 -15.00 -2.86
CA ARG A 66 16.06 -13.77 -2.50
C ARG A 66 17.01 -12.60 -2.23
N ARG A 67 18.14 -12.88 -1.54
CA ARG A 67 19.11 -11.85 -1.15
C ARG A 67 19.75 -11.15 -2.35
N GLY A 68 20.23 -11.89 -3.35
CA GLY A 68 20.82 -11.30 -4.54
C GLY A 68 19.88 -10.33 -5.27
N PRO A 69 18.67 -10.78 -5.64
CA PRO A 69 17.64 -9.89 -6.18
C PRO A 69 17.35 -8.68 -5.30
N LEU A 70 17.22 -8.82 -3.96
CA LEU A 70 16.96 -7.69 -3.06
C LEU A 70 18.09 -6.65 -3.09
N ILE A 71 19.36 -7.07 -3.12
CA ILE A 71 20.51 -6.16 -3.23
C ILE A 71 20.47 -5.43 -4.58
N PHE A 72 20.29 -6.17 -5.68
CA PHE A 72 20.23 -5.60 -7.03
C PHE A 72 19.09 -4.59 -7.17
N LEU A 73 17.87 -4.98 -6.76
CA LEU A 73 16.69 -4.13 -6.83
C LEU A 73 16.85 -2.86 -6.00
N SER A 74 17.38 -2.98 -4.76
CA SER A 74 17.64 -1.81 -3.92
C SER A 74 18.67 -0.88 -4.54
N GLY A 75 19.73 -1.42 -5.14
CA GLY A 75 20.77 -0.63 -5.81
C GLY A 75 20.23 0.15 -7.01
N ILE A 76 19.50 -0.54 -7.90
CA ILE A 76 18.91 0.13 -9.08
C ILE A 76 17.79 1.09 -8.66
N ALA A 77 16.98 0.75 -7.64
CA ALA A 77 15.97 1.68 -7.12
C ALA A 77 16.60 2.96 -6.57
N ALA A 78 17.71 2.87 -5.83
CA ALA A 78 18.44 4.06 -5.34
C ALA A 78 19.00 4.88 -6.51
N LEU A 79 19.55 4.23 -7.53
CA LEU A 79 20.07 4.89 -8.74
C LEU A 79 18.94 5.58 -9.52
N THR A 80 17.82 4.89 -9.77
CA THR A 80 16.68 5.50 -10.48
C THR A 80 16.02 6.59 -9.66
N PHE A 81 16.01 6.47 -8.31
CA PHE A 81 15.52 7.55 -7.43
C PHE A 81 16.42 8.79 -7.52
N SER A 82 17.74 8.64 -7.65
CA SER A 82 18.63 9.80 -7.80
C SER A 82 18.33 10.64 -9.05
N CYS A 83 17.75 10.02 -10.10
CA CYS A 83 17.38 10.74 -11.33
C CYS A 83 16.27 11.79 -11.11
N PHE A 84 15.47 11.70 -10.01
CA PHE A 84 14.46 12.71 -9.70
C PHE A 84 15.07 14.10 -9.48
N TRP A 85 16.34 14.20 -9.06
CA TRP A 85 17.00 15.50 -8.91
C TRP A 85 17.08 16.29 -10.22
N LEU A 86 17.27 15.59 -11.33
CA LEU A 86 17.35 16.16 -12.67
C LEU A 86 15.97 16.35 -13.33
N ALA A 87 14.91 15.89 -12.68
CA ALA A 87 13.57 15.91 -13.21
C ALA A 87 12.81 17.17 -12.75
N HIS A 88 12.66 18.15 -13.66
CA HIS A 88 12.03 19.43 -13.38
C HIS A 88 10.70 19.64 -14.11
N SER A 89 10.16 18.61 -14.77
CA SER A 89 8.89 18.69 -15.50
C SER A 89 8.21 17.31 -15.51
N PHE A 90 6.98 17.26 -15.99
CA PHE A 90 6.13 16.07 -16.00
C PHE A 90 6.82 14.82 -16.58
N TRP A 91 7.35 14.88 -17.80
CA TRP A 91 7.91 13.71 -18.49
C TRP A 91 9.12 13.10 -17.81
N PRO A 92 10.16 13.86 -17.42
CA PRO A 92 11.27 13.31 -16.64
C PRO A 92 10.84 12.72 -15.31
N ILE A 93 9.89 13.34 -14.58
CA ILE A 93 9.35 12.80 -13.31
C ILE A 93 8.61 11.51 -13.56
N LEU A 94 7.79 11.42 -14.61
CA LEU A 94 7.08 10.21 -14.98
C LEU A 94 8.04 9.06 -15.30
N ILE A 95 9.07 9.32 -16.11
CA ILE A 95 10.08 8.30 -16.48
C ILE A 95 10.86 7.85 -15.25
N ALA A 96 11.29 8.77 -14.39
CA ALA A 96 11.96 8.43 -13.14
C ALA A 96 11.05 7.59 -12.21
N THR A 97 9.76 7.92 -12.14
CA THR A 97 8.75 7.17 -11.38
C THR A 97 8.61 5.74 -11.92
N MET A 98 8.51 5.58 -13.24
CA MET A 98 8.47 4.24 -13.86
C MET A 98 9.72 3.42 -13.49
N GLY A 99 10.90 4.01 -13.67
CA GLY A 99 12.17 3.37 -13.31
C GLY A 99 12.23 2.99 -11.84
N PHE A 100 11.92 3.93 -10.95
CA PHE A 100 11.95 3.67 -9.51
C PHE A 100 10.98 2.56 -9.10
N PHE A 101 9.70 2.65 -9.46
CA PHE A 101 8.72 1.65 -9.03
C PHE A 101 8.90 0.28 -9.70
N LEU A 102 9.50 0.22 -10.89
CA LEU A 102 9.85 -1.05 -11.53
C LEU A 102 10.81 -1.87 -10.64
N PHE A 103 11.76 -1.21 -9.98
CA PHE A 103 12.76 -1.86 -9.14
C PHE A 103 12.41 -1.85 -7.65
N TRP A 104 11.73 -0.81 -7.16
CA TRP A 104 11.35 -0.70 -5.75
C TRP A 104 10.19 -1.61 -5.36
N SER A 105 9.17 -1.74 -6.22
CA SER A 105 7.93 -2.41 -5.86
C SER A 105 8.09 -3.91 -5.52
N PRO A 106 9.01 -4.69 -6.12
CA PRO A 106 9.18 -6.10 -5.78
C PRO A 106 9.93 -6.34 -4.47
N ILE A 107 10.57 -5.31 -3.89
CA ILE A 107 11.39 -5.45 -2.68
C ILE A 107 10.54 -5.96 -1.51
N LEU A 108 9.37 -5.36 -1.26
CA LEU A 108 8.52 -5.77 -0.15
C LEU A 108 7.98 -7.21 -0.31
N PRO A 109 7.38 -7.62 -1.43
CA PRO A 109 6.95 -9.01 -1.63
C PRO A 109 8.07 -10.05 -1.50
N LEU A 110 9.27 -9.75 -1.99
CA LEU A 110 10.41 -10.64 -1.83
C LEU A 110 10.87 -10.74 -0.37
N THR A 111 10.83 -9.62 0.37
CA THR A 111 11.17 -9.58 1.79
C THR A 111 10.14 -10.38 2.60
N GLU A 112 8.85 -10.27 2.29
CA GLU A 112 7.78 -11.08 2.88
C GLU A 112 8.03 -12.58 2.64
N SER A 113 8.33 -12.97 1.40
CA SER A 113 8.66 -14.36 1.05
C SER A 113 9.85 -14.89 1.85
N LEU A 114 10.90 -14.07 2.03
CA LEU A 114 12.07 -14.42 2.83
C LEU A 114 11.74 -14.55 4.31
N ALA A 115 10.98 -13.63 4.86
CA ALA A 115 10.59 -13.62 6.28
C ALA A 115 9.68 -14.81 6.63
N ILE A 116 8.70 -15.12 5.78
CA ILE A 116 7.81 -16.28 5.94
C ILE A 116 8.64 -17.58 5.90
N HIS A 117 9.60 -17.71 4.97
CA HIS A 117 10.46 -18.88 4.93
C HIS A 117 11.23 -19.08 6.25
N TYR A 118 11.81 -18.01 6.82
CA TYR A 118 12.51 -18.12 8.09
C TYR A 118 11.57 -18.36 9.27
N SER A 119 10.32 -17.93 9.22
CA SER A 119 9.35 -18.21 10.28
C SER A 119 8.93 -19.69 10.31
N THR A 120 8.92 -20.36 9.14
CA THR A 120 8.58 -21.78 9.04
C THR A 120 9.76 -22.71 9.29
N THR A 121 10.99 -22.27 9.03
CA THR A 121 12.21 -23.09 9.15
C THR A 121 13.09 -22.79 10.36
N SER A 122 12.79 -21.72 11.09
CA SER A 122 13.51 -21.26 12.26
C SER A 122 12.51 -20.73 13.30
N ALA A 123 12.91 -20.60 14.54
CA ALA A 123 12.04 -20.02 15.60
C ALA A 123 11.86 -18.48 15.46
N LEU A 124 11.67 -17.98 14.24
CA LEU A 124 11.45 -16.57 13.96
C LEU A 124 9.96 -16.24 14.06
N ASP A 125 9.62 -15.30 14.92
CA ASP A 125 8.28 -14.73 15.00
C ASP A 125 8.10 -13.70 13.87
N TYR A 126 7.38 -14.08 12.81
CA TYR A 126 7.09 -13.20 11.68
C TYR A 126 6.36 -11.92 12.11
N GLY A 127 5.38 -12.03 13.02
CA GLY A 127 4.60 -10.88 13.48
C GLY A 127 5.48 -9.82 14.14
N ARG A 128 6.39 -10.24 15.01
CA ARG A 128 7.33 -9.33 15.66
C ARG A 128 8.30 -8.67 14.69
N VAL A 129 8.79 -9.40 13.70
CA VAL A 129 9.68 -8.84 12.67
C VAL A 129 8.92 -7.84 11.80
N ARG A 130 7.70 -8.17 11.38
CA ARG A 130 6.85 -7.33 10.54
C ARG A 130 6.38 -6.06 11.25
N LEU A 131 6.19 -6.12 12.57
CA LEU A 131 5.78 -4.98 13.40
C LEU A 131 6.77 -3.80 13.30
N TRP A 132 8.08 -4.09 13.15
CA TRP A 132 9.08 -3.03 12.94
C TRP A 132 8.79 -2.16 11.73
N GLY A 133 8.16 -2.71 10.68
CA GLY A 133 7.69 -1.93 9.56
C GLY A 133 6.66 -0.87 9.98
N SER A 134 5.61 -1.26 10.72
CA SER A 134 4.60 -0.30 11.18
C SER A 134 5.18 0.76 12.13
N LEU A 135 6.07 0.37 13.05
CA LEU A 135 6.74 1.30 13.96
C LEU A 135 7.59 2.33 13.21
N THR A 136 8.37 1.88 12.24
CA THR A 136 9.22 2.79 11.45
C THR A 136 8.41 3.66 10.50
N PHE A 137 7.27 3.19 9.98
CA PHE A 137 6.33 4.06 9.25
C PHE A 137 5.84 5.20 10.14
N ILE A 138 5.39 4.90 11.37
CA ILE A 138 4.89 5.91 12.32
C ILE A 138 6.01 6.91 12.65
N ILE A 139 7.22 6.42 12.96
CA ILE A 139 8.38 7.29 13.22
C ILE A 139 8.69 8.16 12.02
N ALA A 140 8.64 7.61 10.80
CA ALA A 140 8.91 8.34 9.57
C ALA A 140 7.85 9.41 9.30
N ALA A 141 6.56 9.08 9.43
CA ALA A 141 5.48 10.02 9.17
C ALA A 141 5.51 11.18 10.17
N VAL A 142 5.62 10.89 11.48
CA VAL A 142 5.68 11.93 12.54
C VAL A 142 7.00 12.70 12.50
N GLY A 143 8.13 11.99 12.48
CA GLY A 143 9.46 12.60 12.46
C GLY A 143 9.72 13.37 11.16
N GLY A 144 9.29 12.80 10.03
CA GLY A 144 9.33 13.47 8.73
C GLY A 144 8.48 14.74 8.73
N GLY A 145 7.25 14.68 9.21
CA GLY A 145 6.40 15.86 9.36
C GLY A 145 7.03 16.96 10.21
N TRP A 146 7.63 16.57 11.34
CA TRP A 146 8.34 17.54 12.21
C TRP A 146 9.55 18.18 11.51
N VAL A 147 10.38 17.37 10.84
CA VAL A 147 11.58 17.86 10.12
C VAL A 147 11.21 18.72 8.90
N LEU A 148 10.11 18.39 8.22
CA LEU A 148 9.68 19.08 7.01
C LEU A 148 8.93 20.38 7.28
N THR A 149 8.44 20.61 8.51
CA THR A 149 7.66 21.82 8.84
C THR A 149 8.44 23.08 8.57
N GLY A 150 7.92 23.91 7.66
CA GLY A 150 8.54 25.17 7.26
C GLY A 150 9.81 25.03 6.42
N GLN A 151 10.15 23.83 5.96
CA GLN A 151 11.32 23.57 5.13
C GLN A 151 10.98 23.57 3.63
N ASN A 152 12.04 23.70 2.80
CA ASN A 152 11.88 23.55 1.36
C ASN A 152 11.46 22.08 1.04
N PRO A 153 10.43 21.87 0.19
CA PRO A 153 9.99 20.53 -0.23
C PRO A 153 11.10 19.65 -0.83
N ASP A 154 12.19 20.21 -1.34
CA ASP A 154 13.34 19.44 -1.81
C ASP A 154 13.99 18.59 -0.70
N LEU A 155 13.78 18.92 0.56
CA LEU A 155 14.24 18.11 1.68
C LEU A 155 13.59 16.72 1.66
N ILE A 156 12.35 16.59 1.17
CA ILE A 156 11.66 15.29 1.00
C ILE A 156 12.47 14.38 0.08
N TYR A 157 12.95 14.92 -1.04
CA TYR A 157 13.81 14.19 -1.98
C TYR A 157 15.10 13.69 -1.30
N TRP A 158 15.81 14.57 -0.59
CA TRP A 158 17.07 14.22 0.05
C TRP A 158 16.91 13.15 1.15
N ILE A 159 15.85 13.25 1.96
CA ILE A 159 15.52 12.25 2.96
C ILE A 159 15.25 10.89 2.27
N LEU A 160 14.41 10.87 1.25
CA LEU A 160 14.06 9.64 0.54
C LEU A 160 15.27 9.02 -0.17
N LEU A 161 16.14 9.83 -0.79
CA LEU A 161 17.37 9.36 -1.42
C LEU A 161 18.29 8.69 -0.39
N ALA A 162 18.54 9.35 0.75
CA ALA A 162 19.39 8.82 1.80
C ALA A 162 18.88 7.49 2.35
N ILE A 163 17.57 7.37 2.58
CA ILE A 163 16.97 6.16 3.14
C ILE A 163 16.91 5.05 2.07
N THR A 164 16.62 5.39 0.81
CA THR A 164 16.64 4.41 -0.28
C THR A 164 18.06 3.86 -0.49
N ALA A 165 19.09 4.70 -0.35
CA ALA A 165 20.49 4.25 -0.34
C ALA A 165 20.80 3.34 0.87
N THR A 166 20.24 3.65 2.04
CA THR A 166 20.36 2.80 3.25
C THR A 166 19.72 1.42 3.03
N ALA A 167 18.69 1.30 2.16
CA ALA A 167 18.12 0.01 1.82
C ALA A 167 19.13 -0.93 1.16
N VAL A 168 20.08 -0.41 0.38
CA VAL A 168 21.17 -1.22 -0.22
C VAL A 168 22.05 -1.82 0.88
N ILE A 169 22.47 -1.00 1.84
CA ILE A 169 23.31 -1.44 2.95
C ILE A 169 22.58 -2.50 3.79
N SER A 170 21.30 -2.25 4.08
CA SER A 170 20.47 -3.19 4.84
C SER A 170 20.23 -4.50 4.08
N ALA A 171 20.06 -4.46 2.75
CA ALA A 171 19.94 -5.65 1.91
C ALA A 171 21.22 -6.51 1.91
N LEU A 172 22.41 -5.87 1.95
CA LEU A 172 23.69 -6.58 2.08
C LEU A 172 23.80 -7.36 3.39
N MET A 173 23.10 -6.95 4.43
CA MET A 173 23.09 -7.65 5.73
C MET A 173 22.12 -8.84 5.77
N LEU A 174 21.24 -9.01 4.80
CA LEU A 174 20.26 -10.08 4.77
C LEU A 174 20.92 -11.47 4.71
N PRO A 175 20.27 -12.50 5.27
CA PRO A 175 20.79 -13.86 5.23
C PRO A 175 20.78 -14.42 3.79
N SER A 176 21.82 -15.20 3.44
CA SER A 176 22.08 -15.68 2.06
C SER A 176 21.61 -17.11 1.79
N ARG A 177 20.69 -17.66 2.59
CA ARG A 177 20.21 -19.03 2.40
C ARG A 177 19.39 -19.15 1.12
N ARG A 178 19.65 -20.16 0.30
CA ARG A 178 18.82 -20.54 -0.84
C ARG A 178 17.55 -21.24 -0.35
N LEU A 179 16.42 -20.84 -0.92
CA LEU A 179 15.14 -21.51 -0.72
C LEU A 179 15.01 -22.66 -1.75
N PRO A 180 14.16 -23.66 -1.49
CA PRO A 180 13.84 -24.65 -2.50
C PRO A 180 13.33 -23.97 -3.76
N ALA A 181 13.95 -24.30 -4.90
CA ALA A 181 13.48 -23.79 -6.20
C ALA A 181 12.15 -24.46 -6.56
N SER A 182 11.19 -23.68 -7.00
CA SER A 182 9.91 -24.21 -7.48
C SER A 182 9.98 -24.42 -8.99
N HIS A 183 9.86 -25.68 -9.42
CA HIS A 183 9.83 -26.07 -10.84
C HIS A 183 8.39 -26.29 -11.31
N GLY A 184 7.41 -25.62 -10.71
CA GLY A 184 5.99 -25.77 -11.04
C GLY A 184 5.72 -25.47 -12.52
N LYS A 185 5.05 -26.39 -13.23
CA LYS A 185 4.48 -26.11 -14.55
C LYS A 185 3.45 -24.98 -14.40
N HIS A 186 3.63 -23.90 -15.14
CA HIS A 186 2.66 -22.82 -15.21
C HIS A 186 1.40 -23.32 -15.92
N SER A 187 0.42 -23.79 -15.15
CA SER A 187 -0.91 -24.11 -15.66
C SER A 187 -1.79 -22.86 -15.57
N LEU A 188 -2.53 -22.56 -16.64
CA LEU A 188 -3.55 -21.49 -16.62
C LEU A 188 -4.84 -21.94 -15.92
N TYR A 189 -4.97 -23.21 -15.62
CA TYR A 189 -6.17 -23.78 -14.99
C TYR A 189 -6.53 -23.11 -13.65
N PRO A 190 -5.58 -22.92 -12.69
CA PRO A 190 -5.86 -22.21 -11.45
C PRO A 190 -6.38 -20.81 -11.66
N PHE A 191 -5.80 -20.05 -12.60
CA PHE A 191 -6.22 -18.69 -12.94
C PHE A 191 -7.65 -18.67 -13.48
N LEU A 192 -7.94 -19.51 -14.49
CA LEU A 192 -9.27 -19.58 -15.10
C LEU A 192 -10.35 -20.06 -14.13
N SER A 193 -10.02 -20.98 -13.21
CA SER A 193 -10.97 -21.46 -12.21
C SER A 193 -11.36 -20.36 -11.21
N VAL A 194 -10.40 -19.51 -10.81
CA VAL A 194 -10.64 -18.41 -9.87
C VAL A 194 -11.47 -17.31 -10.52
N ILE A 195 -11.15 -16.87 -11.74
CA ILE A 195 -11.87 -15.78 -12.42
C ILE A 195 -13.27 -16.18 -12.90
N LYS A 196 -13.57 -17.48 -12.98
CA LYS A 196 -14.92 -17.98 -13.29
C LYS A 196 -15.82 -18.06 -12.05
N ASP A 197 -15.27 -17.99 -10.84
CA ASP A 197 -16.09 -17.96 -9.62
C ASP A 197 -16.78 -16.60 -9.48
N ARG A 198 -18.08 -16.56 -9.76
CA ARG A 198 -18.90 -15.34 -9.68
C ARG A 198 -18.83 -14.66 -8.31
N ARG A 199 -18.71 -15.44 -7.21
CA ARG A 199 -18.59 -14.88 -5.85
C ARG A 199 -17.24 -14.23 -5.64
N PHE A 200 -16.18 -14.78 -6.23
CA PHE A 200 -14.87 -14.16 -6.21
C PHE A 200 -14.84 -12.85 -6.99
N ILE A 201 -15.54 -12.76 -8.13
CA ILE A 201 -15.66 -11.49 -8.87
C ILE A 201 -16.37 -10.42 -8.04
N PHE A 202 -17.50 -10.73 -7.41
CA PHE A 202 -18.20 -9.79 -6.52
C PHE A 202 -17.33 -9.37 -5.34
N PHE A 203 -16.57 -10.30 -4.78
CA PHE A 203 -15.60 -10.01 -3.73
C PHE A 203 -14.51 -9.04 -4.20
N ILE A 204 -13.91 -9.25 -5.40
CA ILE A 204 -12.90 -8.34 -5.99
C ILE A 204 -13.50 -6.94 -6.20
N ILE A 205 -14.72 -6.85 -6.74
CA ILE A 205 -15.39 -5.56 -6.96
C ILE A 205 -15.64 -4.85 -5.63
N ALA A 206 -16.19 -5.55 -4.63
CA ALA A 206 -16.49 -4.99 -3.31
C ALA A 206 -15.23 -4.45 -2.62
N THR A 207 -14.20 -5.29 -2.50
CA THR A 207 -12.94 -4.91 -1.86
C THR A 207 -12.17 -3.88 -2.69
N GLY A 208 -12.24 -3.97 -4.02
CA GLY A 208 -11.64 -3.01 -4.94
C GLY A 208 -12.22 -1.62 -4.75
N LEU A 209 -13.54 -1.47 -4.74
CA LEU A 209 -14.21 -0.18 -4.51
C LEU A 209 -13.83 0.42 -3.15
N ILE A 210 -13.79 -0.38 -2.08
CA ILE A 210 -13.42 0.11 -0.74
C ILE A 210 -11.94 0.53 -0.70
N GLN A 211 -11.04 -0.30 -1.22
CA GLN A 211 -9.60 -0.01 -1.16
C GLN A 211 -9.23 1.17 -2.07
N THR A 212 -9.73 1.22 -3.30
CA THR A 212 -9.44 2.31 -4.23
C THR A 212 -10.09 3.63 -3.82
N SER A 213 -11.11 3.62 -2.96
CA SER A 213 -11.67 4.85 -2.37
C SER A 213 -10.66 5.66 -1.53
N HIS A 214 -9.50 5.10 -1.21
CA HIS A 214 -8.43 5.83 -0.52
C HIS A 214 -7.61 6.74 -1.46
N ILE A 215 -7.85 6.71 -2.78
CA ILE A 215 -6.94 7.35 -3.74
C ILE A 215 -6.83 8.88 -3.58
N ILE A 216 -7.93 9.57 -3.34
CA ILE A 216 -7.91 11.03 -3.12
C ILE A 216 -7.11 11.37 -1.86
N TYR A 217 -7.26 10.59 -0.81
CA TYR A 217 -6.47 10.73 0.42
C TYR A 217 -4.98 10.50 0.17
N TYR A 218 -4.61 9.45 -0.56
CA TYR A 218 -3.21 9.13 -0.83
C TYR A 218 -2.53 10.14 -1.78
N ALA A 219 -3.25 10.66 -2.76
CA ALA A 219 -2.69 11.60 -3.72
C ALA A 219 -2.75 13.06 -3.26
N PHE A 220 -3.83 13.45 -2.59
CA PHE A 220 -4.12 14.86 -2.36
C PHE A 220 -4.41 15.21 -0.89
N GLY A 221 -4.53 14.23 0.02
CA GLY A 221 -4.84 14.50 1.42
C GLY A 221 -3.85 15.47 2.07
N THR A 222 -2.56 15.23 1.90
CA THR A 222 -1.50 16.10 2.42
C THR A 222 -1.51 17.48 1.77
N ILE A 223 -1.66 17.55 0.44
CA ILE A 223 -1.75 18.81 -0.31
C ILE A 223 -2.95 19.63 0.17
N HIS A 224 -4.10 18.97 0.36
CA HIS A 224 -5.31 19.60 0.82
C HIS A 224 -5.16 20.14 2.25
N TRP A 225 -4.65 19.33 3.17
CA TRP A 225 -4.47 19.74 4.56
C TRP A 225 -3.44 20.86 4.74
N GLN A 226 -2.36 20.86 3.94
CA GLN A 226 -1.41 21.97 3.90
C GLN A 226 -2.09 23.25 3.40
N LYS A 227 -2.91 23.16 2.34
CA LYS A 227 -3.65 24.31 1.78
C LYS A 227 -4.61 24.94 2.79
N VAL A 228 -5.22 24.15 3.67
CA VAL A 228 -6.13 24.65 4.72
C VAL A 228 -5.39 25.06 6.00
N GLY A 229 -4.05 25.02 6.01
CA GLY A 229 -3.21 25.58 7.09
C GLY A 229 -2.71 24.57 8.13
N HIS A 230 -2.89 23.26 7.93
CA HIS A 230 -2.26 22.28 8.80
C HIS A 230 -0.76 22.15 8.47
N SER A 231 0.10 22.17 9.50
CA SER A 231 1.54 21.96 9.35
C SER A 231 1.87 20.52 8.97
N GLU A 232 3.04 20.30 8.37
CA GLU A 232 3.53 18.98 8.00
C GLU A 232 3.62 18.05 9.24
N MET A 233 3.89 18.60 10.42
CA MET A 233 3.89 17.87 11.69
C MET A 233 2.50 17.31 12.01
N ILE A 234 1.45 18.14 11.91
CA ILE A 234 0.05 17.69 12.13
C ILE A 234 -0.32 16.63 11.09
N ILE A 235 0.04 16.87 9.83
CA ILE A 235 -0.20 15.93 8.73
C ILE A 235 0.49 14.59 9.02
N GLY A 236 1.75 14.61 9.45
CA GLY A 236 2.48 13.40 9.83
C GLY A 236 1.78 12.61 10.95
N TRP A 237 1.21 13.28 11.96
CA TRP A 237 0.41 12.65 13.00
C TRP A 237 -0.87 12.04 12.46
N LEU A 238 -1.61 12.73 11.58
CA LEU A 238 -2.83 12.20 10.95
C LEU A 238 -2.56 10.91 10.16
N TRP A 239 -1.42 10.83 9.45
CA TRP A 239 -1.01 9.60 8.76
C TRP A 239 -0.62 8.49 9.73
N ALA A 240 0.14 8.82 10.77
CA ALA A 240 0.58 7.87 11.79
C ALA A 240 -0.59 7.26 12.56
N GLU A 241 -1.57 8.08 12.92
CA GLU A 241 -2.79 7.65 13.62
C GLU A 241 -3.56 6.61 12.82
N GLY A 242 -3.69 6.79 11.52
CA GLY A 242 -4.31 5.80 10.63
C GLY A 242 -3.62 4.43 10.72
N VAL A 243 -2.27 4.41 10.72
CA VAL A 243 -1.49 3.16 10.84
C VAL A 243 -1.56 2.58 12.25
N ILE A 244 -1.60 3.41 13.29
CA ILE A 244 -1.83 2.93 14.68
C ILE A 244 -3.17 2.21 14.76
N ALA A 245 -4.24 2.80 14.23
CA ALA A 245 -5.56 2.20 14.19
C ALA A 245 -5.57 0.87 13.39
N GLU A 246 -4.83 0.80 12.29
CA GLU A 246 -4.65 -0.44 11.49
C GLU A 246 -3.97 -1.54 12.33
N VAL A 247 -2.89 -1.22 13.04
CA VAL A 247 -2.19 -2.17 13.91
C VAL A 247 -3.12 -2.71 15.00
N ILE A 248 -3.96 -1.85 15.60
CA ILE A 248 -4.95 -2.27 16.60
C ILE A 248 -5.95 -3.26 15.98
N VAL A 249 -6.47 -2.97 14.78
CA VAL A 249 -7.39 -3.88 14.09
C VAL A 249 -6.73 -5.23 13.81
N PHE A 250 -5.46 -5.27 13.42
CA PHE A 250 -4.76 -6.54 13.19
C PHE A 250 -4.48 -7.31 14.48
N ILE A 251 -4.16 -6.64 15.59
CA ILE A 251 -4.03 -7.28 16.90
C ILE A 251 -5.36 -7.92 17.32
N CYS A 252 -6.48 -7.23 17.11
CA CYS A 252 -7.82 -7.73 17.38
C CYS A 252 -8.33 -8.71 16.31
N GLY A 253 -7.57 -8.96 15.24
CA GLY A 253 -8.01 -9.68 14.04
C GLY A 253 -8.58 -11.05 14.31
N SER A 254 -7.92 -11.87 15.15
CA SER A 254 -8.40 -13.21 15.52
C SER A 254 -9.75 -13.19 16.25
N TRP A 255 -10.00 -12.18 17.07
CA TRP A 255 -11.29 -11.98 17.74
C TRP A 255 -12.37 -11.49 16.76
N LEU A 256 -12.02 -10.51 15.91
CA LEU A 256 -12.93 -9.96 14.91
C LEU A 256 -13.48 -11.04 13.96
N ILE A 257 -12.61 -11.91 13.45
CA ILE A 257 -13.00 -12.98 12.51
C ILE A 257 -13.88 -14.03 13.16
N LYS A 258 -13.67 -14.33 14.44
CA LYS A 258 -14.56 -15.25 15.19
C LYS A 258 -15.96 -14.67 15.40
N LYS A 259 -16.09 -13.35 15.48
CA LYS A 259 -17.36 -12.64 15.71
C LYS A 259 -18.09 -12.25 14.43
N VAL A 260 -17.33 -11.87 13.40
CA VAL A 260 -17.88 -11.30 12.16
C VAL A 260 -17.35 -12.08 10.97
N LYS A 261 -18.26 -12.61 10.15
CA LYS A 261 -17.90 -13.32 8.90
C LYS A 261 -17.10 -12.38 7.97
N PRO A 262 -16.23 -12.92 7.08
CA PRO A 262 -15.44 -12.10 6.17
C PRO A 262 -16.23 -11.05 5.36
N ALA A 263 -17.39 -11.44 4.81
CA ALA A 263 -18.26 -10.51 4.09
C ALA A 263 -18.82 -9.39 4.98
N GLY A 264 -19.09 -9.67 6.26
CA GLY A 264 -19.51 -8.68 7.26
C GLY A 264 -18.41 -7.69 7.59
N LEU A 265 -17.15 -8.15 7.70
CA LEU A 265 -15.99 -7.26 7.91
C LEU A 265 -15.80 -6.31 6.72
N ILE A 266 -15.92 -6.81 5.48
CA ILE A 266 -15.81 -6.00 4.27
C ILE A 266 -16.98 -4.99 4.21
N ALA A 267 -18.20 -5.39 4.59
CA ALA A 267 -19.35 -4.51 4.63
C ALA A 267 -19.20 -3.39 5.69
N LEU A 268 -18.71 -3.75 6.88
CA LEU A 268 -18.39 -2.78 7.94
C LEU A 268 -17.32 -1.78 7.48
N ALA A 269 -16.30 -2.25 6.78
CA ALA A 269 -15.28 -1.40 6.21
C ALA A 269 -15.83 -0.43 5.15
N GLY A 270 -16.78 -0.89 4.32
CA GLY A 270 -17.48 -0.03 3.36
C GLY A 270 -18.31 1.06 4.03
N LEU A 271 -19.03 0.72 5.11
CA LEU A 271 -19.79 1.69 5.92
C LEU A 271 -18.85 2.71 6.60
N ALA A 272 -17.77 2.23 7.22
CA ALA A 272 -16.77 3.10 7.84
C ALA A 272 -16.11 4.01 6.79
N GLY A 273 -15.85 3.50 5.59
CA GLY A 273 -15.32 4.30 4.47
C GLY A 273 -16.29 5.37 3.99
N MET A 274 -17.57 5.05 3.90
CA MET A 274 -18.60 6.03 3.57
C MET A 274 -18.62 7.16 4.59
N ILE A 275 -18.64 6.86 5.89
CA ILE A 275 -18.61 7.86 6.98
C ILE A 275 -17.32 8.68 6.92
N ARG A 276 -16.17 8.00 6.80
CA ARG A 276 -14.86 8.65 6.78
C ARG A 276 -14.74 9.66 5.65
N TRP A 277 -15.01 9.22 4.41
CA TRP A 277 -14.85 10.07 3.24
C TRP A 277 -15.91 11.17 3.17
N TRP A 278 -17.13 10.88 3.59
CA TRP A 278 -18.15 11.93 3.73
C TRP A 278 -17.71 13.00 4.73
N GLY A 279 -17.26 12.59 5.93
CA GLY A 279 -16.74 13.50 6.95
C GLY A 279 -15.55 14.33 6.45
N THR A 280 -14.56 13.67 5.79
CA THR A 280 -13.40 14.38 5.23
C THR A 280 -13.77 15.37 4.12
N GLY A 281 -14.87 15.13 3.40
CA GLY A 281 -15.38 16.05 2.38
C GLY A 281 -16.05 17.30 2.92
N ILE A 282 -16.56 17.28 4.17
CA ILE A 282 -17.32 18.40 4.76
C ILE A 282 -16.55 19.20 5.80
N THR A 283 -15.41 18.71 6.32
CA THR A 283 -14.70 19.41 7.39
C THR A 283 -13.18 19.20 7.34
N ASP A 284 -12.46 20.28 7.61
CA ASP A 284 -11.01 20.32 7.78
C ASP A 284 -10.60 20.56 9.25
N ALA A 285 -11.57 20.55 10.16
CA ALA A 285 -11.30 20.76 11.58
C ALA A 285 -10.48 19.61 12.17
N LEU A 286 -9.35 19.91 12.78
CA LEU A 286 -8.41 18.91 13.30
C LEU A 286 -9.06 17.85 14.22
N PRO A 287 -9.96 18.18 15.18
CA PRO A 287 -10.59 17.16 16.01
C PRO A 287 -11.44 16.15 15.21
N ALA A 288 -12.11 16.62 14.15
CA ALA A 288 -12.87 15.75 13.27
C ALA A 288 -11.95 14.88 12.41
N LEU A 289 -10.86 15.45 11.86
CA LEU A 289 -9.88 14.70 11.10
C LEU A 289 -9.25 13.59 11.94
N LEU A 290 -8.87 13.85 13.20
CA LEU A 290 -8.37 12.83 14.12
C LEU A 290 -9.38 11.69 14.29
N PHE A 291 -10.64 11.97 14.54
CA PHE A 291 -11.68 10.94 14.62
C PHE A 291 -11.80 10.13 13.32
N LEU A 292 -11.81 10.82 12.17
CA LEU A 292 -11.95 10.18 10.86
C LEU A 292 -10.71 9.34 10.49
N GLN A 293 -9.53 9.69 10.98
CA GLN A 293 -8.32 8.89 10.75
C GLN A 293 -8.32 7.57 11.53
N ILE A 294 -8.94 7.49 12.69
CA ILE A 294 -9.13 6.22 13.41
C ILE A 294 -9.91 5.22 12.54
N LEU A 295 -10.86 5.68 11.74
CA LEU A 295 -11.61 4.82 10.82
C LEU A 295 -10.73 4.17 9.74
N HIS A 296 -9.49 4.65 9.53
CA HIS A 296 -8.53 4.01 8.60
C HIS A 296 -8.28 2.55 8.96
N GLY A 297 -8.13 2.25 10.24
CA GLY A 297 -7.96 0.88 10.71
C GLY A 297 -9.10 -0.04 10.26
N VAL A 298 -10.33 0.47 10.28
CA VAL A 298 -11.50 -0.30 9.81
C VAL A 298 -11.54 -0.34 8.28
N THR A 299 -11.41 0.82 7.60
CA THR A 299 -11.54 0.88 6.13
C THR A 299 -10.47 0.08 5.43
N PHE A 300 -9.22 0.14 5.88
CA PHE A 300 -8.10 -0.60 5.30
C PHE A 300 -7.92 -1.97 5.98
N GLY A 301 -7.73 -1.97 7.31
CA GLY A 301 -7.36 -3.17 8.06
C GLY A 301 -8.46 -4.24 8.03
N ALA A 302 -9.73 -3.88 8.30
CA ALA A 302 -10.81 -4.87 8.28
C ALA A 302 -11.12 -5.35 6.85
N THR A 303 -10.98 -4.50 5.81
CA THR A 303 -11.07 -4.96 4.41
C THR A 303 -10.01 -6.00 4.10
N HIS A 304 -8.75 -5.72 4.46
CA HIS A 304 -7.64 -6.64 4.23
C HIS A 304 -7.83 -7.97 4.98
N LEU A 305 -8.19 -7.90 6.26
CA LEU A 305 -8.46 -9.06 7.09
C LEU A 305 -9.61 -9.90 6.53
N GLY A 306 -10.72 -9.25 6.16
CA GLY A 306 -11.87 -9.89 5.52
C GLY A 306 -11.49 -10.53 4.19
N ALA A 307 -10.65 -9.88 3.38
CA ALA A 307 -10.19 -10.38 2.10
C ALA A 307 -9.35 -11.66 2.22
N ILE A 308 -8.35 -11.66 3.08
CA ILE A 308 -7.49 -12.84 3.28
C ILE A 308 -8.30 -14.04 3.78
N HIS A 309 -9.22 -13.81 4.73
CA HIS A 309 -10.06 -14.87 5.26
C HIS A 309 -11.15 -15.34 4.28
N PHE A 310 -11.72 -14.47 3.45
CA PHE A 310 -12.61 -14.86 2.37
C PHE A 310 -11.92 -15.83 1.40
N ILE A 311 -10.69 -15.47 0.97
CA ILE A 311 -9.90 -16.33 0.08
C ILE A 311 -9.57 -17.67 0.74
N ALA A 312 -9.13 -17.65 2.01
CA ALA A 312 -8.78 -18.85 2.75
C ALA A 312 -9.96 -19.80 2.97
N GLN A 313 -11.18 -19.27 3.16
CA GLN A 313 -12.38 -20.09 3.33
C GLN A 313 -12.97 -20.59 2.01
N ARG A 314 -12.79 -19.83 0.92
CA ARG A 314 -13.45 -20.10 -0.36
C ARG A 314 -12.60 -20.90 -1.33
N MET A 315 -11.28 -20.68 -1.31
CA MET A 315 -10.35 -21.26 -2.27
C MET A 315 -9.61 -22.46 -1.65
N ASN A 316 -9.53 -23.55 -2.40
CA ASN A 316 -8.69 -24.67 -2.02
C ASN A 316 -7.23 -24.23 -1.90
N THR A 317 -6.45 -24.91 -1.06
CA THR A 317 -5.03 -24.59 -0.83
C THR A 317 -4.20 -24.51 -2.11
N SER A 318 -4.53 -25.34 -3.13
CA SER A 318 -3.85 -25.37 -4.42
C SER A 318 -4.04 -24.11 -5.29
N ILE A 319 -5.14 -23.36 -5.10
CA ILE A 319 -5.46 -22.15 -5.87
C ILE A 319 -5.48 -20.87 -5.03
N SER A 320 -5.31 -20.99 -3.71
CA SER A 320 -5.38 -19.86 -2.78
C SER A 320 -4.31 -18.79 -3.09
N ALA A 321 -3.08 -19.19 -3.40
CA ALA A 321 -2.01 -18.28 -3.77
C ALA A 321 -2.33 -17.52 -5.08
N THR A 322 -2.92 -18.23 -6.07
CA THR A 322 -3.38 -17.61 -7.32
C THR A 322 -4.48 -16.58 -7.05
N ALA A 323 -5.44 -16.91 -6.20
CA ALA A 323 -6.53 -16.00 -5.83
C ALA A 323 -6.01 -14.74 -5.11
N GLN A 324 -5.03 -14.88 -4.20
CA GLN A 324 -4.38 -13.74 -3.55
C GLN A 324 -3.61 -12.87 -4.55
N SER A 325 -2.92 -13.47 -5.51
CA SER A 325 -2.20 -12.74 -6.57
C SER A 325 -3.15 -11.97 -7.47
N ILE A 326 -4.30 -12.58 -7.86
CA ILE A 326 -5.34 -11.91 -8.65
C ILE A 326 -5.94 -10.75 -7.84
N TYR A 327 -6.24 -10.97 -6.56
CA TYR A 327 -6.72 -9.91 -5.66
C TYR A 327 -5.75 -8.73 -5.59
N ALA A 328 -4.48 -8.99 -5.33
CA ALA A 328 -3.46 -7.95 -5.24
C ALA A 328 -3.29 -7.19 -6.57
N ALA A 329 -3.25 -7.89 -7.70
CA ALA A 329 -3.13 -7.27 -9.02
C ALA A 329 -4.38 -6.44 -9.39
N ALA A 330 -5.57 -6.98 -9.15
CA ALA A 330 -6.82 -6.30 -9.50
C ALA A 330 -7.07 -5.09 -8.61
N VAL A 331 -6.92 -5.23 -7.29
CA VAL A 331 -7.25 -4.17 -6.31
C VAL A 331 -6.10 -3.19 -6.16
N SER A 332 -4.94 -3.65 -5.66
CA SER A 332 -3.82 -2.77 -5.32
C SER A 332 -2.97 -2.34 -6.52
N GLY A 333 -3.14 -2.99 -7.65
CA GLY A 333 -2.50 -2.65 -8.92
C GLY A 333 -3.44 -1.88 -9.83
N ILE A 334 -4.26 -2.60 -10.62
CA ILE A 334 -5.09 -2.03 -11.69
C ILE A 334 -6.14 -1.05 -11.13
N GLY A 335 -6.85 -1.44 -10.06
CA GLY A 335 -7.88 -0.59 -9.45
C GLY A 335 -7.32 0.74 -8.98
N PHE A 336 -6.24 0.72 -8.21
CA PHE A 336 -5.57 1.95 -7.78
C PHE A 336 -4.99 2.76 -8.94
N SER A 337 -4.43 2.12 -9.97
CA SER A 337 -3.91 2.83 -11.14
C SER A 337 -5.02 3.61 -11.85
N ILE A 338 -6.15 2.94 -12.17
CA ILE A 338 -7.29 3.59 -12.84
C ILE A 338 -7.86 4.71 -11.99
N ALA A 339 -8.08 4.45 -10.70
CA ALA A 339 -8.60 5.47 -9.79
C ALA A 339 -7.65 6.67 -9.66
N SER A 340 -6.33 6.43 -9.66
CA SER A 340 -5.32 7.48 -9.62
C SER A 340 -5.33 8.37 -10.86
N LEU A 341 -5.45 7.78 -12.05
CA LEU A 341 -5.53 8.54 -13.30
C LEU A 341 -6.73 9.50 -13.33
N ILE A 342 -7.83 9.13 -12.67
CA ILE A 342 -9.06 9.93 -12.60
C ILE A 342 -9.00 10.93 -11.43
N SER A 343 -8.22 10.62 -10.39
CA SER A 343 -8.23 11.35 -9.11
C SER A 343 -7.83 12.82 -9.24
N GLY A 344 -6.87 13.12 -10.12
CA GLY A 344 -6.42 14.50 -10.37
C GLY A 344 -7.56 15.37 -10.92
N HIS A 345 -8.26 14.88 -11.95
CA HIS A 345 -9.41 15.58 -12.52
C HIS A 345 -10.54 15.78 -11.49
N LEU A 346 -10.83 14.76 -10.68
CA LEU A 346 -11.82 14.88 -9.61
C LEU A 346 -11.43 15.94 -8.58
N TYR A 347 -10.15 15.97 -8.20
CA TYR A 347 -9.67 16.93 -7.20
C TYR A 347 -9.65 18.37 -7.74
N VAL A 348 -9.30 18.58 -9.01
CA VAL A 348 -9.37 19.90 -9.66
C VAL A 348 -10.81 20.41 -9.75
N ALA A 349 -11.74 19.54 -10.14
CA ALA A 349 -13.13 19.92 -10.33
C ALA A 349 -13.88 20.17 -9.01
N HIS A 350 -13.55 19.46 -7.94
CA HIS A 350 -14.38 19.40 -6.72
C HIS A 350 -13.62 19.69 -5.42
N GLY A 351 -12.28 19.79 -5.43
CA GLY A 351 -11.49 19.96 -4.19
C GLY A 351 -11.77 18.85 -3.18
N SER A 352 -12.11 19.23 -1.92
CA SER A 352 -12.55 18.29 -0.89
C SER A 352 -13.84 17.54 -1.26
N GLY A 353 -14.68 18.09 -2.14
CA GLY A 353 -15.89 17.40 -2.65
C GLY A 353 -15.58 16.10 -3.39
N ALA A 354 -14.35 15.88 -3.88
CA ALA A 354 -13.91 14.61 -4.46
C ALA A 354 -14.03 13.45 -3.46
N TYR A 355 -13.98 13.70 -2.16
CA TYR A 355 -14.20 12.68 -1.12
C TYR A 355 -15.62 12.11 -1.11
N PHE A 356 -16.64 12.84 -1.61
CA PHE A 356 -18.00 12.29 -1.74
C PHE A 356 -18.06 11.15 -2.77
N VAL A 357 -17.27 11.22 -3.83
CA VAL A 357 -17.13 10.11 -4.79
C VAL A 357 -16.49 8.90 -4.08
N MET A 358 -15.46 9.14 -3.25
CA MET A 358 -14.83 8.07 -2.46
C MET A 358 -15.81 7.44 -1.47
N ALA A 359 -16.68 8.25 -0.84
CA ALA A 359 -17.74 7.78 0.06
C ALA A 359 -18.74 6.87 -0.69
N ALA A 360 -19.18 7.29 -1.88
CA ALA A 360 -20.06 6.49 -2.71
C ALA A 360 -19.43 5.17 -3.15
N MET A 361 -18.15 5.18 -3.52
CA MET A 361 -17.38 3.96 -3.86
C MET A 361 -17.31 3.00 -2.66
N ALA A 362 -16.92 3.49 -1.49
CA ALA A 362 -16.80 2.67 -0.28
C ALA A 362 -18.16 2.08 0.13
N GLY A 363 -19.22 2.89 0.15
CA GLY A 363 -20.59 2.46 0.46
C GLY A 363 -21.10 1.41 -0.52
N SER A 364 -20.90 1.61 -1.82
CA SER A 364 -21.26 0.63 -2.86
C SER A 364 -20.52 -0.69 -2.68
N GLY A 365 -19.23 -0.65 -2.37
CA GLY A 365 -18.44 -1.84 -2.05
C GLY A 365 -19.00 -2.60 -0.85
N GLY A 366 -19.37 -1.88 0.23
CA GLY A 366 -19.99 -2.46 1.41
C GLY A 366 -21.33 -3.13 1.11
N LEU A 367 -22.19 -2.51 0.30
CA LEU A 367 -23.48 -3.08 -0.13
C LEU A 367 -23.30 -4.36 -0.95
N ILE A 368 -22.35 -4.38 -1.90
CA ILE A 368 -22.02 -5.58 -2.69
C ILE A 368 -21.55 -6.72 -1.78
N ALA A 369 -20.72 -6.41 -0.77
CA ALA A 369 -20.25 -7.41 0.19
C ALA A 369 -21.40 -8.02 0.99
N LEU A 370 -22.36 -7.22 1.46
CA LEU A 370 -23.56 -7.71 2.17
C LEU A 370 -24.43 -8.63 1.31
N GLN A 371 -24.67 -8.26 0.05
CA GLN A 371 -25.48 -9.06 -0.88
C GLN A 371 -24.81 -10.41 -1.20
N SER A 372 -23.49 -10.42 -1.34
CA SER A 372 -22.73 -11.65 -1.59
C SER A 372 -22.73 -12.60 -0.38
N GLY A 373 -22.71 -12.05 0.84
CA GLY A 373 -22.78 -12.80 2.08
C GLY A 373 -24.16 -13.48 2.34
N ARG A 374 -25.26 -12.81 1.96
CA ARG A 374 -26.64 -13.35 2.12
C ARG A 374 -26.95 -14.52 1.19
N ARG A 375 -26.30 -14.63 0.04
CA ARG A 375 -26.47 -15.75 -0.91
C ARG A 375 -25.68 -17.00 -0.54
N SER A 376 -24.97 -16.99 0.57
CA SER A 376 -24.14 -18.09 1.08
C SER A 376 -24.68 -18.71 2.39
N SER A 377 -25.76 -18.15 2.95
CA SER A 377 -26.57 -18.73 4.04
C SER A 377 -27.82 -19.39 3.45
#